data_25fe5df5fd295bade77a6195e40c6c1d
#
_entry.id   25fe5df5fd295bade77a6195e40c6c1d
#
_cell.length_a   1.000
_cell.length_b   1.000
_cell.length_c   1.000
_cell.angle_alpha   90.00
_cell.angle_beta   90.00
_cell.angle_gamma   90.00
#
_symmetry.space_group_name_H-M   'P 1'
#
loop_
_entity.id
_entity.type
_entity.pdbx_description
1 polymer ?
#
loop_
_entity_poly.entity_id
_entity_poly.type
_entity_poly.pdbx_seq_one_letter_code
_entity_poly.pdbx_strand_id
1 'polypeptide(L)'
;IITVSNLTRDIVINRYNIDPGKVETVYNAVEPLHHSEFDIPGRSYDDKIVTFLGRITMQKGPEYFIEAARMVLSRMHNVRFVMAGSGDMMERMMRHAAALKITDRFHFTGFLRGNDVFTMLRMSDVYVMPSVSEPFGISPLEAMQSNVPVIISKQSGVAEVLTHAVKVDFWDIEAMADAIYGILTYPALSRMFIMNGKEEVDELKWEKAAGHVKSIYSEVLQQT
;
A
#
# COMPACT_ATOMS: atom_id res chain seq x y z
N ILE A 1 -2.49 3.02 -26.42
CA ILE A 1 -2.09 2.22 -25.24
C ILE A 1 -2.62 2.92 -24.00
N ILE A 2 -3.23 2.17 -23.08
CA ILE A 2 -3.67 2.72 -21.79
C ILE A 2 -2.78 2.13 -20.69
N THR A 3 -2.25 2.99 -19.82
CA THR A 3 -1.42 2.62 -18.68
C THR A 3 -2.09 3.05 -17.37
N VAL A 4 -1.77 2.38 -16.26
CA VAL A 4 -2.42 2.62 -14.96
C VAL A 4 -1.72 3.71 -14.12
N SER A 5 -0.61 4.27 -14.62
CA SER A 5 0.16 5.34 -13.97
C SER A 5 1.12 6.02 -14.97
N ASN A 6 1.58 7.21 -14.66
CA ASN A 6 2.64 7.87 -15.43
C ASN A 6 3.97 7.11 -15.29
N LEU A 7 4.24 6.51 -14.14
CA LEU A 7 5.38 5.61 -13.95
C LEU A 7 5.38 4.50 -15.01
N THR A 8 4.23 3.86 -15.24
CA THR A 8 4.11 2.81 -16.25
C THR A 8 4.13 3.38 -17.66
N ARG A 9 3.52 4.55 -17.88
CA ARG A 9 3.55 5.29 -19.15
C ARG A 9 4.99 5.58 -19.59
N ASP A 10 5.79 6.10 -18.69
CA ASP A 10 7.19 6.44 -18.96
C ASP A 10 8.02 5.19 -19.29
N ILE A 11 7.76 4.06 -18.62
CA ILE A 11 8.40 2.78 -18.97
C ILE A 11 8.02 2.35 -20.40
N VAL A 12 6.74 2.46 -20.77
CA VAL A 12 6.28 2.09 -22.12
C VAL A 12 6.91 2.99 -23.19
N ILE A 13 6.94 4.29 -22.98
CA ILE A 13 7.54 5.24 -23.91
C ILE A 13 9.03 5.02 -24.04
N ASN A 14 9.77 5.03 -22.93
CA ASN A 14 11.22 5.07 -22.94
C ASN A 14 11.85 3.71 -23.23
N ARG A 15 11.25 2.61 -22.73
CA ARG A 15 11.84 1.28 -22.86
C ARG A 15 11.44 0.57 -24.16
N TYR A 16 10.22 0.86 -24.65
CA TYR A 16 9.70 0.24 -25.87
C TYR A 16 9.66 1.21 -27.07
N ASN A 17 10.15 2.44 -26.87
CA ASN A 17 10.24 3.48 -27.91
C ASN A 17 8.87 3.73 -28.57
N ILE A 18 7.82 3.81 -27.76
CA ILE A 18 6.45 4.10 -28.23
C ILE A 18 6.27 5.62 -28.29
N ASP A 19 5.58 6.08 -29.34
CA ASP A 19 5.19 7.49 -29.48
C ASP A 19 4.36 7.93 -28.25
N PRO A 20 4.78 8.99 -27.53
CA PRO A 20 4.07 9.50 -26.36
C PRO A 20 2.60 9.86 -26.61
N GLY A 21 2.26 10.30 -27.84
CA GLY A 21 0.90 10.62 -28.25
C GLY A 21 -0.03 9.40 -28.39
N LYS A 22 0.52 8.17 -28.31
CA LYS A 22 -0.24 6.92 -28.35
C LYS A 22 -0.42 6.26 -27.00
N VAL A 23 0.03 6.92 -25.92
CA VAL A 23 -0.01 6.36 -24.57
C VAL A 23 -0.72 7.31 -23.62
N GLU A 24 -1.86 6.87 -23.13
CA GLU A 24 -2.69 7.61 -22.16
C GLU A 24 -2.65 6.94 -20.79
N THR A 25 -2.72 7.76 -19.73
CA THR A 25 -2.76 7.26 -18.35
C THR A 25 -4.19 7.32 -17.82
N VAL A 26 -4.69 6.17 -17.37
CA VAL A 26 -5.95 6.05 -16.64
C VAL A 26 -5.68 5.37 -15.31
N TYR A 27 -5.73 6.13 -14.23
CA TYR A 27 -5.49 5.59 -12.89
C TYR A 27 -6.58 4.61 -12.47
N ASN A 28 -6.16 3.56 -11.75
CA ASN A 28 -7.10 2.65 -11.10
C ASN A 28 -7.87 3.36 -9.98
N ALA A 29 -8.96 2.76 -9.60
CA ALA A 29 -9.79 3.15 -8.48
C ALA A 29 -9.90 2.02 -7.46
N VAL A 30 -10.77 2.17 -6.48
CA VAL A 30 -11.06 1.15 -5.48
C VAL A 30 -12.58 1.00 -5.33
N GLU A 31 -13.03 -0.22 -5.05
CA GLU A 31 -14.45 -0.47 -4.75
C GLU A 31 -14.81 0.16 -3.41
N PRO A 32 -15.95 0.87 -3.30
CA PRO A 32 -16.41 1.39 -2.04
C PRO A 32 -16.64 0.26 -1.02
N LEU A 33 -16.09 0.41 0.19
CA LEU A 33 -16.38 -0.52 1.27
C LEU A 33 -17.79 -0.31 1.81
N HIS A 34 -18.63 -1.33 1.74
CA HIS A 34 -19.92 -1.35 2.44
C HIS A 34 -19.68 -1.62 3.93
N HIS A 35 -19.70 -0.57 4.74
CA HIS A 35 -19.35 -0.58 6.17
C HIS A 35 -20.24 -1.42 7.08
N SER A 36 -21.36 -1.99 6.61
CA SER A 36 -22.42 -2.58 7.43
C SER A 36 -22.22 -4.05 7.79
N GLU A 37 -21.21 -4.75 7.30
CA GLU A 37 -21.22 -6.22 7.36
C GLU A 37 -20.10 -6.85 8.22
N PHE A 38 -19.21 -6.06 8.85
CA PHE A 38 -18.06 -6.67 9.54
C PHE A 38 -17.94 -6.22 10.97
N ASP A 39 -18.27 -7.12 11.90
CA ASP A 39 -17.86 -6.99 13.30
C ASP A 39 -16.35 -7.09 13.40
N ILE A 40 -15.70 -6.02 13.85
CA ILE A 40 -14.27 -6.07 14.17
C ILE A 40 -14.15 -6.80 15.50
N PRO A 41 -13.41 -7.92 15.58
CA PRO A 41 -13.13 -8.55 16.84
C PRO A 41 -12.54 -7.52 17.80
N GLY A 42 -13.08 -7.41 19.01
CA GLY A 42 -12.54 -6.48 20.00
C GLY A 42 -11.05 -6.72 20.18
N ARG A 43 -10.24 -5.67 20.12
CA ARG A 43 -8.81 -5.75 20.38
C ARG A 43 -8.59 -6.21 21.82
N SER A 44 -7.95 -7.37 22.00
CA SER A 44 -7.65 -7.92 23.34
C SER A 44 -6.28 -7.48 23.87
N TYR A 45 -5.54 -6.63 23.14
CA TYR A 45 -4.21 -6.17 23.52
C TYR A 45 -3.96 -4.71 23.09
N ASP A 46 -3.09 -4.02 23.83
CA ASP A 46 -2.74 -2.62 23.60
C ASP A 46 -1.63 -2.43 22.54
N ASP A 47 -1.07 -3.53 22.00
CA ASP A 47 -0.02 -3.45 20.99
C ASP A 47 -0.52 -2.79 19.71
N LYS A 48 0.27 -1.90 19.15
CA LYS A 48 0.04 -1.31 17.82
C LYS A 48 0.35 -2.31 16.73
N ILE A 49 -0.40 -2.27 15.63
CA ILE A 49 -0.23 -3.20 14.49
C ILE A 49 0.20 -2.43 13.25
N VAL A 50 1.36 -2.83 12.70
CA VAL A 50 1.88 -2.33 11.41
C VAL A 50 1.78 -3.45 10.40
N THR A 51 1.10 -3.22 9.29
CA THR A 51 0.77 -4.26 8.31
C THR A 51 1.39 -4.00 6.94
N PHE A 52 2.01 -5.04 6.41
CA PHE A 52 2.32 -5.24 4.99
C PHE A 52 1.30 -6.21 4.40
N LEU A 53 0.70 -5.88 3.26
CA LEU A 53 -0.24 -6.74 2.56
C LEU A 53 0.14 -6.84 1.09
N GLY A 54 0.38 -8.06 0.60
CA GLY A 54 0.68 -8.30 -0.81
C GLY A 54 1.44 -9.58 -1.07
N ARG A 55 1.83 -9.79 -2.33
CA ARG A 55 2.71 -10.91 -2.67
C ARG A 55 4.07 -10.74 -1.99
N ILE A 56 4.58 -11.80 -1.38
CA ILE A 56 5.89 -11.78 -0.74
C ILE A 56 6.96 -12.13 -1.78
N THR A 57 7.28 -11.15 -2.59
CA THR A 57 8.22 -11.21 -3.73
C THR A 57 9.15 -10.02 -3.71
N MET A 58 10.28 -10.09 -4.43
CA MET A 58 11.26 -9.00 -4.52
C MET A 58 10.61 -7.67 -4.94
N GLN A 59 9.65 -7.69 -5.87
CA GLN A 59 8.95 -6.51 -6.36
C GLN A 59 8.24 -5.74 -5.24
N LYS A 60 7.69 -6.43 -4.24
CA LYS A 60 6.94 -5.84 -3.14
C LYS A 60 7.81 -5.38 -1.96
N GLY A 61 9.10 -5.68 -1.97
CA GLY A 61 10.07 -5.17 -1.02
C GLY A 61 9.90 -5.66 0.44
N PRO A 62 9.55 -6.93 0.70
CA PRO A 62 9.29 -7.41 2.06
C PRO A 62 10.52 -7.32 2.97
N GLU A 63 11.73 -7.34 2.41
CA GLU A 63 12.98 -7.18 3.16
C GLU A 63 13.07 -5.81 3.83
N TYR A 64 12.71 -4.74 3.09
CA TYR A 64 12.73 -3.36 3.60
C TYR A 64 11.73 -3.19 4.74
N PHE A 65 10.57 -3.84 4.67
CA PHE A 65 9.59 -3.85 5.75
C PHE A 65 10.15 -4.50 7.03
N ILE A 66 10.85 -5.63 6.91
CA ILE A 66 11.45 -6.33 8.06
C ILE A 66 12.57 -5.48 8.69
N GLU A 67 13.41 -4.86 7.88
CA GLU A 67 14.47 -3.98 8.40
C GLU A 67 13.91 -2.74 9.09
N ALA A 68 12.87 -2.12 8.53
CA ALA A 68 12.17 -1.02 9.20
C ALA A 68 11.52 -1.47 10.51
N ALA A 69 10.93 -2.68 10.53
CA ALA A 69 10.37 -3.26 11.76
C ALA A 69 11.42 -3.41 12.86
N ARG A 70 12.62 -3.90 12.53
CA ARG A 70 13.75 -4.00 13.48
C ARG A 70 14.09 -2.63 14.07
N MET A 71 14.15 -1.59 13.23
CA MET A 71 14.46 -0.23 13.69
C MET A 71 13.37 0.34 14.61
N VAL A 72 12.11 0.13 14.28
CA VAL A 72 10.98 0.56 15.12
C VAL A 72 11.01 -0.17 16.46
N LEU A 73 11.20 -1.50 16.45
CA LEU A 73 11.23 -2.33 17.67
C LEU A 73 12.40 -2.01 18.61
N SER A 74 13.48 -1.39 18.10
CA SER A 74 14.55 -0.87 18.95
C SER A 74 14.15 0.37 19.76
N ARG A 75 13.07 1.06 19.36
CA ARG A 75 12.60 2.31 19.98
C ARG A 75 11.23 2.14 20.69
N MET A 76 10.41 1.17 20.24
CA MET A 76 9.03 0.98 20.71
C MET A 76 8.73 -0.52 20.88
N HIS A 77 8.32 -0.94 22.09
CA HIS A 77 8.13 -2.37 22.41
C HIS A 77 6.68 -2.84 22.28
N ASN A 78 5.70 -1.92 22.29
CA ASN A 78 4.28 -2.23 22.18
C ASN A 78 3.79 -2.19 20.72
N VAL A 79 4.57 -2.77 19.81
CA VAL A 79 4.26 -2.85 18.37
C VAL A 79 4.39 -4.28 17.88
N ARG A 80 3.47 -4.69 17.02
CA ARG A 80 3.52 -5.95 16.26
C ARG A 80 3.53 -5.64 14.78
N PHE A 81 4.30 -6.43 14.05
CA PHE A 81 4.37 -6.36 12.60
C PHE A 81 3.67 -7.55 11.99
N VAL A 82 2.86 -7.32 10.98
CA VAL A 82 2.11 -8.35 10.26
C VAL A 82 2.49 -8.31 8.79
N MET A 83 2.92 -9.45 8.27
CA MET A 83 3.16 -9.65 6.84
C MET A 83 2.08 -10.58 6.30
N ALA A 84 1.09 -10.00 5.63
CA ALA A 84 -0.05 -10.71 5.07
C ALA A 84 0.16 -10.97 3.58
N GLY A 85 0.13 -12.24 3.20
CA GLY A 85 0.31 -12.68 1.82
C GLY A 85 1.11 -13.97 1.69
N SER A 86 1.43 -14.32 0.46
CA SER A 86 2.26 -15.47 0.11
C SER A 86 3.18 -15.12 -1.05
N GLY A 87 4.24 -15.88 -1.24
CA GLY A 87 5.18 -15.69 -2.35
C GLY A 87 6.46 -16.48 -2.16
N ASP A 88 7.31 -16.44 -3.16
CA ASP A 88 8.59 -17.16 -3.23
C ASP A 88 9.60 -16.74 -2.16
N MET A 89 9.45 -15.54 -1.61
CA MET A 89 10.33 -15.04 -0.56
C MET A 89 9.83 -15.34 0.87
N MET A 90 8.65 -15.97 1.07
CA MET A 90 8.07 -16.17 2.40
C MET A 90 9.05 -16.82 3.39
N GLU A 91 9.61 -17.97 3.03
CA GLU A 91 10.54 -18.70 3.91
C GLU A 91 11.81 -17.88 4.20
N ARG A 92 12.32 -17.15 3.20
CA ARG A 92 13.46 -16.26 3.37
C ARG A 92 13.14 -15.13 4.35
N MET A 93 11.94 -14.54 4.29
CA MET A 93 11.48 -13.49 5.19
C MET A 93 11.33 -13.99 6.62
N MET A 94 10.78 -15.19 6.81
CA MET A 94 10.71 -15.82 8.14
C MET A 94 12.11 -16.03 8.75
N ARG A 95 13.05 -16.55 7.97
CA ARG A 95 14.45 -16.72 8.40
C ARG A 95 15.13 -15.36 8.69
N HIS A 96 14.83 -14.34 7.90
CA HIS A 96 15.37 -13.00 8.10
C HIS A 96 14.88 -12.39 9.42
N ALA A 97 13.58 -12.45 9.70
CA ALA A 97 13.02 -12.00 10.97
C ALA A 97 13.62 -12.76 12.19
N ALA A 98 13.87 -14.07 12.02
CA ALA A 98 14.52 -14.88 13.05
C ALA A 98 15.98 -14.46 13.29
N ALA A 99 16.73 -14.21 12.22
CA ALA A 99 18.11 -13.73 12.32
C ALA A 99 18.21 -12.36 13.04
N LEU A 100 17.22 -11.49 12.82
CA LEU A 100 17.10 -10.20 13.51
C LEU A 100 16.51 -10.28 14.92
N LYS A 101 16.10 -11.48 15.37
CA LYS A 101 15.51 -11.74 16.71
C LYS A 101 14.24 -10.93 16.99
N ILE A 102 13.38 -10.76 16.00
CA ILE A 102 12.09 -10.02 16.09
C ILE A 102 10.86 -10.90 15.87
N THR A 103 11.00 -12.23 15.84
CA THR A 103 9.91 -13.16 15.55
C THR A 103 8.79 -13.14 16.57
N ASP A 104 9.05 -12.81 17.82
CA ASP A 104 8.05 -12.65 18.88
C ASP A 104 7.12 -11.44 18.66
N ARG A 105 7.54 -10.50 17.82
CA ARG A 105 6.81 -9.29 17.44
C ARG A 105 6.39 -9.28 15.97
N PHE A 106 6.65 -10.37 15.24
CA PHE A 106 6.39 -10.46 13.80
C PHE A 106 5.47 -11.64 13.49
N HIS A 107 4.36 -11.37 12.78
CA HIS A 107 3.37 -12.38 12.42
C HIS A 107 3.25 -12.52 10.89
N PHE A 108 3.29 -13.75 10.40
CA PHE A 108 3.08 -14.11 9.00
C PHE A 108 1.72 -14.81 8.87
N THR A 109 0.75 -14.17 8.21
CA THR A 109 -0.62 -14.71 8.13
C THR A 109 -0.79 -15.76 7.05
N GLY A 110 0.10 -15.80 6.05
CA GLY A 110 -0.19 -16.47 4.78
C GLY A 110 -1.15 -15.64 3.93
N PHE A 111 -1.71 -16.26 2.91
CA PHE A 111 -2.61 -15.61 1.95
C PHE A 111 -3.99 -15.35 2.56
N LEU A 112 -4.43 -14.09 2.55
CA LEU A 112 -5.77 -13.67 2.99
C LEU A 112 -6.71 -13.47 1.80
N ARG A 113 -8.02 -13.66 1.99
CA ARG A 113 -9.05 -13.52 0.96
C ARG A 113 -10.26 -12.76 1.45
N GLY A 114 -10.87 -12.00 0.55
CA GLY A 114 -12.16 -11.33 0.81
C GLY A 114 -12.16 -10.55 2.12
N ASN A 115 -13.06 -10.89 3.01
CA ASN A 115 -13.27 -10.20 4.28
C ASN A 115 -12.09 -10.25 5.24
N ASP A 116 -11.23 -11.28 5.16
CA ASP A 116 -10.05 -11.40 6.03
C ASP A 116 -9.05 -10.27 5.76
N VAL A 117 -8.96 -9.81 4.50
CA VAL A 117 -8.14 -8.65 4.11
C VAL A 117 -8.62 -7.39 4.82
N PHE A 118 -9.92 -7.09 4.76
CA PHE A 118 -10.48 -5.91 5.39
C PHE A 118 -10.44 -5.99 6.92
N THR A 119 -10.67 -7.18 7.48
CA THR A 119 -10.51 -7.41 8.93
C THR A 119 -9.07 -7.10 9.36
N MET A 120 -8.07 -7.60 8.61
CA MET A 120 -6.66 -7.34 8.92
C MET A 120 -6.33 -5.84 8.79
N LEU A 121 -6.80 -5.17 7.75
CA LEU A 121 -6.58 -3.74 7.58
C LEU A 121 -7.21 -2.95 8.72
N ARG A 122 -8.46 -3.20 9.09
CA ARG A 122 -9.15 -2.52 10.20
C ARG A 122 -8.50 -2.74 11.56
N MET A 123 -7.79 -3.85 11.75
CA MET A 123 -7.00 -4.09 12.96
C MET A 123 -5.68 -3.33 12.96
N SER A 124 -5.26 -2.78 11.84
CA SER A 124 -3.96 -2.13 11.67
C SER A 124 -3.99 -0.67 12.12
N ASP A 125 -2.88 -0.19 12.70
CA ASP A 125 -2.66 1.23 13.02
C ASP A 125 -1.89 1.94 11.90
N VAL A 126 -1.11 1.20 11.10
CA VAL A 126 -0.35 1.70 9.95
C VAL A 126 -0.27 0.60 8.89
N TYR A 127 -0.45 0.98 7.65
CA TYR A 127 -0.19 0.14 6.47
C TYR A 127 1.09 0.60 5.78
N VAL A 128 1.95 -0.35 5.35
CA VAL A 128 3.21 -0.05 4.68
C VAL A 128 3.33 -0.83 3.38
N MET A 129 3.57 -0.12 2.27
CA MET A 129 3.85 -0.69 0.95
C MET A 129 5.23 -0.26 0.44
N PRO A 130 6.31 -1.01 0.77
CA PRO A 130 7.68 -0.67 0.40
C PRO A 130 8.07 -1.25 -0.97
N SER A 131 7.16 -1.19 -1.93
CA SER A 131 7.37 -1.81 -3.25
C SER A 131 8.55 -1.20 -4.00
N VAL A 132 9.41 -2.04 -4.55
CA VAL A 132 10.55 -1.65 -5.40
C VAL A 132 10.06 -1.08 -6.73
N SER A 133 8.98 -1.64 -7.26
CA SER A 133 8.31 -1.17 -8.46
C SER A 133 6.86 -1.62 -8.43
N GLU A 134 5.95 -0.67 -8.41
CA GLU A 134 4.52 -0.93 -8.34
C GLU A 134 3.81 -0.18 -9.47
N PRO A 135 3.22 -0.87 -10.45
CA PRO A 135 2.50 -0.21 -11.55
C PRO A 135 1.44 0.78 -11.09
N PHE A 136 0.67 0.43 -10.05
CA PHE A 136 -0.25 1.32 -9.38
C PHE A 136 -0.26 1.07 -7.86
N GLY A 137 -0.90 -0.01 -7.40
CA GLY A 137 -1.06 -0.38 -5.99
C GLY A 137 -2.46 -0.02 -5.46
N ILE A 138 -3.39 -0.99 -5.45
CA ILE A 138 -4.74 -0.80 -4.92
C ILE A 138 -4.79 -0.93 -3.41
N SER A 139 -3.97 -1.80 -2.82
CA SER A 139 -3.98 -2.08 -1.38
C SER A 139 -3.78 -0.86 -0.44
N PRO A 140 -3.02 0.20 -0.80
CA PRO A 140 -3.04 1.43 0.00
C PRO A 140 -4.41 2.11 0.02
N LEU A 141 -5.16 2.07 -1.09
CA LEU A 141 -6.52 2.64 -1.17
C LEU A 141 -7.48 1.85 -0.26
N GLU A 142 -7.40 0.52 -0.27
CA GLU A 142 -8.17 -0.37 0.62
C GLU A 142 -7.85 -0.10 2.10
N ALA A 143 -6.57 0.18 2.42
CA ALA A 143 -6.15 0.55 3.76
C ALA A 143 -6.73 1.91 4.18
N MET A 144 -6.68 2.93 3.31
CA MET A 144 -7.27 4.25 3.57
C MET A 144 -8.78 4.17 3.77
N GLN A 145 -9.51 3.38 2.96
CA GLN A 145 -10.92 3.11 3.15
C GLN A 145 -11.22 2.43 4.49
N SER A 146 -10.27 1.64 4.99
CA SER A 146 -10.33 0.98 6.29
C SER A 146 -9.95 1.89 7.46
N ASN A 147 -9.78 3.20 7.24
CA ASN A 147 -9.31 4.21 8.18
C ASN A 147 -7.89 3.93 8.72
N VAL A 148 -6.99 3.48 7.87
CA VAL A 148 -5.60 3.16 8.21
C VAL A 148 -4.67 4.13 7.50
N PRO A 149 -3.79 4.86 8.21
CA PRO A 149 -2.74 5.67 7.59
C PRO A 149 -1.80 4.81 6.77
N VAL A 150 -1.35 5.34 5.63
CA VAL A 150 -0.51 4.59 4.70
C VAL A 150 0.87 5.22 4.51
N ILE A 151 1.88 4.36 4.49
CA ILE A 151 3.26 4.68 4.09
C ILE A 151 3.52 3.90 2.80
N ILE A 152 3.86 4.60 1.73
CA ILE A 152 4.04 4.01 0.40
C ILE A 152 5.39 4.37 -0.20
N SER A 153 5.89 3.49 -1.04
CA SER A 153 7.06 3.75 -1.85
C SER A 153 6.75 4.83 -2.91
N LYS A 154 7.67 5.78 -3.10
CA LYS A 154 7.64 6.74 -4.21
C LYS A 154 7.67 6.04 -5.57
N GLN A 155 8.20 4.81 -5.64
CA GLN A 155 8.31 3.98 -6.83
C GLN A 155 7.02 3.18 -7.12
N SER A 156 5.86 3.80 -6.83
CA SER A 156 4.54 3.25 -7.07
C SER A 156 3.64 4.24 -7.79
N GLY A 157 2.80 3.76 -8.71
CA GLY A 157 1.87 4.62 -9.44
C GLY A 157 0.82 5.27 -8.55
N VAL A 158 0.43 4.64 -7.44
CA VAL A 158 -0.50 5.23 -6.46
C VAL A 158 0.09 6.45 -5.76
N ALA A 159 1.42 6.58 -5.70
CA ALA A 159 2.07 7.77 -5.17
C ALA A 159 1.82 9.04 -6.00
N GLU A 160 1.42 8.88 -7.27
CA GLU A 160 1.08 10.01 -8.15
C GLU A 160 -0.26 10.66 -7.77
N VAL A 161 -1.19 9.88 -7.23
CA VAL A 161 -2.57 10.31 -6.96
C VAL A 161 -2.85 10.56 -5.48
N LEU A 162 -2.12 9.95 -4.55
CA LEU A 162 -2.32 10.15 -3.13
C LEU A 162 -1.50 11.34 -2.62
N THR A 163 -2.17 12.30 -2.00
CA THR A 163 -1.55 13.43 -1.29
C THR A 163 -1.38 13.12 0.20
N HIS A 164 -2.38 12.46 0.79
CA HIS A 164 -2.44 12.14 2.21
C HIS A 164 -1.89 10.74 2.52
N ALA A 165 -0.70 10.47 1.99
CA ALA A 165 0.12 9.29 2.27
C ALA A 165 1.56 9.73 2.58
N VAL A 166 2.24 9.06 3.50
CA VAL A 166 3.67 9.27 3.67
C VAL A 166 4.41 8.55 2.55
N LYS A 167 5.22 9.28 1.79
CA LYS A 167 5.95 8.76 0.63
C LYS A 167 7.44 8.70 0.93
N VAL A 168 7.99 7.50 0.91
CA VAL A 168 9.42 7.24 1.17
C VAL A 168 10.05 6.52 -0.02
N ASP A 169 11.35 6.61 -0.19
CA ASP A 169 12.04 5.71 -1.10
C ASP A 169 12.10 4.32 -0.48
N PHE A 170 11.83 3.26 -1.28
CA PHE A 170 11.73 1.89 -0.71
C PHE A 170 13.02 1.42 -0.01
N TRP A 171 14.19 1.94 -0.44
CA TRP A 171 15.50 1.62 0.14
C TRP A 171 15.82 2.47 1.38
N ASP A 172 15.10 3.55 1.64
CA ASP A 172 15.31 4.42 2.80
C ASP A 172 14.58 3.84 4.02
N ILE A 173 15.23 2.83 4.61
CA ILE A 173 14.69 2.09 5.76
C ILE A 173 14.53 3.01 6.97
N GLU A 174 15.43 3.98 7.15
CA GLU A 174 15.39 4.93 8.25
C GLU A 174 14.18 5.85 8.15
N ALA A 175 13.96 6.47 6.98
CA ALA A 175 12.77 7.29 6.74
C ALA A 175 11.46 6.49 6.89
N MET A 176 11.45 5.22 6.47
CA MET A 176 10.29 4.33 6.64
C MET A 176 10.03 4.03 8.12
N ALA A 177 11.07 3.71 8.89
CA ALA A 177 10.97 3.46 10.33
C ALA A 177 10.53 4.70 11.10
N ASP A 178 11.06 5.87 10.76
CA ASP A 178 10.69 7.16 11.36
C ASP A 178 9.23 7.53 11.05
N ALA A 179 8.76 7.28 9.82
CA ALA A 179 7.37 7.48 9.44
C ALA A 179 6.43 6.57 10.25
N ILE A 180 6.74 5.28 10.38
CA ILE A 180 5.99 4.34 11.22
C ILE A 180 5.94 4.84 12.66
N TYR A 181 7.10 5.15 13.24
CA TYR A 181 7.22 5.64 14.61
C TYR A 181 6.40 6.92 14.83
N GLY A 182 6.49 7.88 13.90
CA GLY A 182 5.77 9.14 13.97
C GLY A 182 4.26 8.96 13.97
N ILE A 183 3.72 8.14 13.06
CA ILE A 183 2.27 7.86 13.00
C ILE A 183 1.78 7.15 14.27
N LEU A 184 2.54 6.19 14.79
CA LEU A 184 2.17 5.43 15.98
C LEU A 184 2.26 6.28 17.27
N THR A 185 3.20 7.24 17.32
CA THR A 185 3.48 8.04 18.52
C THR A 185 2.59 9.27 18.62
N TYR A 186 2.21 9.89 17.50
CA TYR A 186 1.46 11.14 17.47
C TYR A 186 0.02 10.95 16.98
N PRO A 187 -0.97 10.79 17.91
CA PRO A 187 -2.37 10.52 17.52
C PRO A 187 -2.99 11.61 16.63
N ALA A 188 -2.53 12.87 16.76
CA ALA A 188 -3.01 13.96 15.91
C ALA A 188 -2.56 13.77 14.45
N LEU A 189 -1.33 13.31 14.22
CA LEU A 189 -0.80 13.00 12.90
C LEU A 189 -1.57 11.84 12.28
N SER A 190 -1.76 10.74 13.02
CA SER A 190 -2.55 9.59 12.56
C SER A 190 -3.98 10.02 12.17
N ARG A 191 -4.68 10.77 13.01
CA ARG A 191 -6.03 11.26 12.71
C ARG A 191 -6.08 12.13 11.46
N MET A 192 -5.11 13.01 11.25
CA MET A 192 -5.01 13.85 10.06
C MET A 192 -4.94 13.01 8.80
N PHE A 193 -4.07 11.97 8.76
CA PHE A 193 -3.96 11.06 7.63
C PHE A 193 -5.24 10.23 7.41
N ILE A 194 -5.90 9.77 8.48
CA ILE A 194 -7.16 9.02 8.38
C ILE A 194 -8.26 9.88 7.77
N MET A 195 -8.48 11.10 8.29
CA MET A 195 -9.58 11.96 7.85
C MET A 195 -9.39 12.40 6.41
N ASN A 196 -8.25 13.00 6.10
CA ASN A 196 -8.00 13.53 4.77
C ASN A 196 -7.80 12.40 3.73
N GLY A 197 -7.17 11.30 4.14
CA GLY A 197 -6.98 10.13 3.27
C GLY A 197 -8.30 9.46 2.89
N LYS A 198 -9.26 9.41 3.80
CA LYS A 198 -10.60 8.88 3.49
C LYS A 198 -11.32 9.74 2.45
N GLU A 199 -11.32 11.06 2.62
CA GLU A 199 -11.91 11.98 1.63
C GLU A 199 -11.25 11.82 0.26
N GLU A 200 -9.92 11.69 0.23
CA GLU A 200 -9.14 11.54 -1.00
C GLU A 200 -9.46 10.21 -1.73
N VAL A 201 -9.54 9.10 -1.00
CA VAL A 201 -9.81 7.79 -1.60
C VAL A 201 -11.26 7.65 -2.09
N ASP A 202 -12.21 8.33 -1.45
CA ASP A 202 -13.62 8.32 -1.85
C ASP A 202 -13.85 9.01 -3.21
N GLU A 203 -12.89 9.83 -3.68
CA GLU A 203 -12.89 10.44 -5.00
C GLU A 203 -12.34 9.53 -6.12
N LEU A 204 -11.63 8.45 -5.77
CA LEU A 204 -11.03 7.49 -6.71
C LEU A 204 -12.04 6.39 -7.08
N LYS A 205 -12.96 6.71 -8.01
CA LYS A 205 -14.11 5.87 -8.40
C LYS A 205 -13.88 5.20 -9.75
N TRP A 206 -14.31 3.94 -9.87
CA TRP A 206 -14.23 3.19 -11.11
C TRP A 206 -15.05 3.82 -12.25
N GLU A 207 -16.14 4.54 -11.94
CA GLU A 207 -16.93 5.25 -12.93
C GLU A 207 -16.12 6.34 -13.64
N LYS A 208 -15.25 7.06 -12.90
CA LYS A 208 -14.36 8.08 -13.48
C LYS A 208 -13.33 7.41 -14.41
N ALA A 209 -12.70 6.33 -13.97
CA ALA A 209 -11.75 5.57 -14.77
C ALA A 209 -12.39 5.00 -16.05
N ALA A 210 -13.57 4.37 -15.93
CA ALA A 210 -14.32 3.83 -17.05
C ALA A 210 -14.76 4.93 -18.04
N GLY A 211 -15.19 6.10 -17.52
CA GLY A 211 -15.52 7.26 -18.33
C GLY A 211 -14.34 7.74 -19.17
N HIS A 212 -13.15 7.81 -18.57
CA HIS A 212 -11.92 8.19 -19.27
C HIS A 212 -11.53 7.16 -20.36
N VAL A 213 -11.60 5.86 -20.06
CA VAL A 213 -11.38 4.80 -21.06
C VAL A 213 -12.36 4.94 -22.23
N LYS A 214 -13.63 5.22 -21.94
CA LYS A 214 -14.66 5.41 -22.98
C LYS A 214 -14.35 6.63 -23.88
N SER A 215 -13.89 7.75 -23.32
CA SER A 215 -13.50 8.92 -24.11
C SER A 215 -12.33 8.61 -25.05
N ILE A 216 -11.30 7.92 -24.57
CA ILE A 216 -10.15 7.50 -25.38
C ILE A 216 -10.61 6.63 -26.56
N TYR A 217 -11.51 5.67 -26.34
CA TYR A 217 -12.04 4.85 -27.44
C TYR A 217 -12.84 5.68 -28.46
N SER A 218 -13.63 6.64 -27.98
CA SER A 218 -14.42 7.51 -28.89
C SER A 218 -13.51 8.39 -29.76
N GLU A 219 -12.42 8.92 -29.19
CA GLU A 219 -11.43 9.73 -29.93
C GLU A 219 -10.72 8.90 -31.01
N VAL A 220 -10.29 7.68 -30.68
CA VAL A 220 -9.62 6.78 -31.64
C VAL A 220 -10.55 6.41 -32.79
N LEU A 221 -11.84 6.13 -32.51
CA LEU A 221 -12.81 5.78 -33.53
C LEU A 221 -13.19 6.95 -34.47
N GLN A 222 -13.03 8.20 -34.00
CA GLN A 222 -13.26 9.40 -34.81
C GLN A 222 -12.08 9.74 -35.74
N GLN A 223 -10.88 9.20 -35.43
CA GLN A 223 -9.66 9.39 -36.23
C GLN A 223 -9.49 8.32 -37.34
N THR A 224 -10.36 7.32 -37.37
CA THR A 224 -10.36 6.22 -38.35
C THR A 224 -11.41 6.45 -39.42
#